data_51154e2b0998c76503d05002afbb72ca
#
_entry.id   51154e2b0998c76503d05002afbb72ca
#
_cell.length_a   1.000
_cell.length_b   1.000
_cell.length_c   1.000
_cell.angle_alpha   90.00
_cell.angle_beta   90.00
_cell.angle_gamma   90.00
#
_symmetry.space_group_name_H-M   'P 1'
#
loop_
_entity.id
_entity.type
_entity.pdbx_description
1 polymer ?
#
loop_
_entity_poly.entity_id
_entity_poly.type
_entity_poly.pdbx_seq_one_letter_code
_entity_poly.pdbx_strand_id
1 'polypeptide(L)'
;MRSFKEWLKQSLIKQQRDQYMKKIEDHKKRELEEEKKKAKENMKIMASIAYKEWKERKTEETRHKKKLDKMERRRQRMEEQEIKMARR
;
A
#
# COMPACT_ATOMS: atom_id res chain seq x y z
N MET A 1 -34.26 -43.08 -34.02
CA MET A 1 -33.10 -42.35 -34.58
C MET A 1 -33.44 -40.88 -34.73
N ARG A 2 -32.57 -40.02 -34.22
CA ARG A 2 -32.71 -38.58 -34.41
C ARG A 2 -32.37 -38.25 -35.87
N SER A 3 -33.15 -37.38 -36.50
CA SER A 3 -32.85 -36.90 -37.86
C SER A 3 -31.60 -36.03 -37.85
N PHE A 4 -30.93 -35.92 -38.99
CA PHE A 4 -29.76 -35.03 -39.15
C PHE A 4 -30.11 -33.57 -38.81
N LYS A 5 -31.29 -33.13 -39.13
CA LYS A 5 -31.78 -31.78 -38.79
C LYS A 5 -31.87 -31.55 -37.29
N GLU A 6 -32.36 -32.53 -36.54
CA GLU A 6 -32.41 -32.44 -35.06
C GLU A 6 -31.02 -32.42 -34.43
N TRP A 7 -30.12 -33.26 -34.93
CA TRP A 7 -28.73 -33.28 -34.47
C TRP A 7 -28.04 -31.94 -34.74
N LEU A 8 -28.23 -31.38 -35.95
CA LEU A 8 -27.65 -30.08 -36.32
C LEU A 8 -28.18 -28.96 -35.43
N LYS A 9 -29.48 -28.95 -35.16
CA LYS A 9 -30.15 -27.98 -34.31
C LYS A 9 -29.59 -28.03 -32.87
N GLN A 10 -29.47 -29.21 -32.32
CA GLN A 10 -28.92 -29.40 -30.98
C GLN A 10 -27.40 -29.01 -30.88
N SER A 11 -26.66 -29.33 -31.94
CA SER A 11 -25.25 -28.94 -32.02
C SER A 11 -25.06 -27.41 -32.04
N LEU A 12 -25.91 -26.71 -32.80
CA LEU A 12 -25.91 -25.25 -32.86
C LEU A 12 -26.29 -24.60 -31.52
N ILE A 13 -27.29 -25.15 -30.85
CA ILE A 13 -27.69 -24.69 -29.51
C ILE A 13 -26.57 -24.88 -28.51
N LYS A 14 -25.89 -26.02 -28.55
CA LYS A 14 -24.75 -26.31 -27.69
C LYS A 14 -23.61 -25.34 -27.93
N GLN A 15 -23.26 -25.07 -29.19
CA GLN A 15 -22.21 -24.10 -29.53
C GLN A 15 -22.55 -22.69 -29.03
N GLN A 16 -23.77 -22.24 -29.20
CA GLN A 16 -24.22 -20.94 -28.71
C GLN A 16 -24.13 -20.84 -27.17
N ARG A 17 -24.53 -21.91 -26.49
CA ARG A 17 -24.45 -22.00 -25.03
C ARG A 17 -23.01 -21.98 -24.56
N ASP A 18 -22.11 -22.74 -25.17
CA ASP A 18 -20.68 -22.80 -24.84
C ASP A 18 -20.00 -21.44 -25.07
N GLN A 19 -20.31 -20.75 -26.17
CA GLN A 19 -19.83 -19.41 -26.46
C GLN A 19 -20.29 -18.38 -25.42
N TYR A 20 -21.55 -18.47 -25.03
CA TYR A 20 -22.11 -17.59 -23.99
C TYR A 20 -21.44 -17.81 -22.63
N MET A 21 -21.28 -19.06 -22.22
CA MET A 21 -20.61 -19.41 -20.98
C MET A 21 -19.15 -18.99 -20.97
N LYS A 22 -18.46 -19.12 -22.09
CA LYS A 22 -17.08 -18.66 -22.26
C LYS A 22 -16.96 -17.15 -22.11
N LYS A 23 -17.88 -16.38 -22.66
CA LYS A 23 -17.91 -14.93 -22.49
C LYS A 23 -18.08 -14.51 -21.03
N ILE A 24 -18.95 -15.20 -20.30
CA ILE A 24 -19.18 -14.97 -18.88
C ILE A 24 -17.91 -15.28 -18.07
N GLU A 25 -17.25 -16.39 -18.34
CA GLU A 25 -15.99 -16.77 -17.67
C GLU A 25 -14.87 -15.76 -17.95
N ASP A 26 -14.72 -15.35 -19.19
CA ASP A 26 -13.72 -14.34 -19.59
C ASP A 26 -13.98 -12.99 -18.93
N HIS A 27 -15.23 -12.60 -18.80
CA HIS A 27 -15.61 -11.37 -18.11
C HIS A 27 -15.29 -11.44 -16.62
N LYS A 28 -15.61 -12.54 -15.97
CA LYS A 28 -15.28 -12.78 -14.55
C LYS A 28 -13.76 -12.76 -14.30
N LYS A 29 -13.00 -13.38 -15.19
CA LYS A 29 -11.52 -13.36 -15.11
C LYS A 29 -10.97 -11.94 -15.22
N ARG A 30 -11.48 -11.14 -16.14
CA ARG A 30 -11.05 -9.74 -16.33
C ARG A 30 -11.38 -8.90 -15.11
N GLU A 31 -12.56 -9.03 -14.56
CA GLU A 31 -12.95 -8.34 -13.32
C GLU A 31 -12.05 -8.70 -12.16
N LEU A 32 -11.73 -9.99 -11.99
CA LEU A 32 -10.86 -10.47 -10.96
C LEU A 32 -9.43 -9.93 -11.10
N GLU A 33 -8.90 -9.87 -12.32
CA GLU A 33 -7.59 -9.30 -12.62
C GLU A 33 -7.55 -7.80 -12.36
N GLU A 34 -8.59 -7.07 -12.70
CA GLU A 34 -8.72 -5.63 -12.41
C GLU A 34 -8.76 -5.36 -10.92
N GLU A 35 -9.50 -6.15 -10.16
CA GLU A 35 -9.55 -6.05 -8.69
C GLU A 35 -8.18 -6.30 -8.07
N LYS A 36 -7.45 -7.31 -8.55
CA LYS A 36 -6.09 -7.60 -8.11
C LYS A 36 -5.12 -6.46 -8.41
N LYS A 37 -5.22 -5.85 -9.58
CA LYS A 37 -4.41 -4.69 -9.95
C LYS A 37 -4.70 -3.50 -9.05
N LYS A 38 -5.96 -3.19 -8.81
CA LYS A 38 -6.39 -2.11 -7.91
C LYS A 38 -5.91 -2.34 -6.49
N ALA A 39 -6.01 -3.57 -6.00
CA ALA A 39 -5.53 -3.95 -4.67
C ALA A 39 -4.02 -3.75 -4.54
N LYS A 40 -3.24 -4.14 -5.56
CA LYS A 40 -1.78 -3.92 -5.59
C LYS A 40 -1.42 -2.44 -5.62
N GLU A 41 -2.10 -1.64 -6.43
CA GLU A 41 -1.89 -0.19 -6.49
C GLU A 41 -2.22 0.48 -5.16
N ASN A 42 -3.33 0.11 -4.54
CA ASN A 42 -3.71 0.61 -3.23
C ASN A 42 -2.68 0.25 -2.16
N MET A 43 -2.15 -0.96 -2.17
CA MET A 43 -1.07 -1.38 -1.28
C MET A 43 0.19 -0.55 -1.47
N LYS A 44 0.57 -0.27 -2.71
CA LYS A 44 1.73 0.59 -3.02
C LYS A 44 1.54 2.01 -2.50
N ILE A 45 0.36 2.57 -2.70
CA ILE A 45 0.01 3.91 -2.21
C ILE A 45 0.05 3.96 -0.69
N MET A 46 -0.55 2.99 -0.02
CA MET A 46 -0.55 2.88 1.44
C MET A 46 0.87 2.72 2.00
N ALA A 47 1.69 1.88 1.37
CA ALA A 47 3.08 1.69 1.75
C ALA A 47 3.89 2.99 1.58
N SER A 48 3.65 3.73 0.51
CA SER A 48 4.29 5.03 0.26
C SER A 48 3.91 6.06 1.31
N ILE A 49 2.64 6.14 1.67
CA ILE A 49 2.14 7.05 2.73
C ILE A 49 2.73 6.67 4.09
N ALA A 50 2.72 5.40 4.44
CA ALA A 50 3.29 4.90 5.69
C ALA A 50 4.79 5.19 5.80
N TYR A 51 5.54 5.03 4.71
CA TYR A 51 6.96 5.36 4.64
C TYR A 51 7.20 6.87 4.85
N LYS A 52 6.40 7.70 4.20
CA LYS A 52 6.46 9.17 4.34
C LYS A 52 6.22 9.62 5.78
N GLU A 53 5.18 9.09 6.41
CA GLU A 53 4.86 9.36 7.81
C GLU A 53 5.97 8.89 8.76
N TRP A 54 6.52 7.71 8.52
CA TRP A 54 7.65 7.19 9.29
C TRP A 54 8.88 8.09 9.17
N LYS A 55 9.18 8.52 7.95
CA LYS A 55 10.32 9.42 7.67
C LYS A 55 10.16 10.77 8.38
N GLU A 56 8.96 11.34 8.34
CA GLU A 56 8.63 12.59 9.03
C GLU A 56 8.81 12.45 10.55
N ARG A 57 8.28 11.38 11.15
CA ARG A 57 8.45 11.08 12.57
C ARG A 57 9.92 10.95 12.96
N LYS A 58 10.70 10.26 12.17
CA LYS A 58 12.15 10.10 12.41
C LYS A 58 12.90 11.42 12.32
N THR A 59 12.54 12.27 11.38
CA THR A 59 13.10 13.61 11.23
C THR A 59 12.77 14.49 12.45
N GLU A 60 11.53 14.46 12.91
CA GLU A 60 11.09 15.20 14.09
C GLU A 60 11.78 14.69 15.37
N GLU A 61 11.86 13.39 15.56
CA GLU A 61 12.58 12.78 16.67
C GLU A 61 14.05 13.23 16.71
N THR A 62 14.70 13.24 15.55
CA THR A 62 16.10 13.68 15.43
C THR A 62 16.24 15.16 15.77
N ARG A 63 15.33 16.00 15.29
CA ARG A 63 15.32 17.45 15.63
C ARG A 63 15.10 17.67 17.12
N HIS A 64 14.17 16.96 17.71
CA HIS A 64 13.85 17.05 19.12
C HIS A 64 15.04 16.62 19.99
N LYS A 65 15.70 15.51 19.64
CA LYS A 65 16.92 15.04 20.28
C LYS A 65 18.05 16.07 20.23
N LYS A 66 18.29 16.64 19.06
CA LYS A 66 19.30 17.69 18.88
C LYS A 66 19.01 18.92 19.74
N LYS A 67 17.74 19.29 19.82
CA LYS A 67 17.27 20.42 20.63
C LYS A 67 17.50 20.18 22.13
N LEU A 68 17.16 18.98 22.61
CA LEU A 68 17.40 18.57 23.99
C LEU A 68 18.90 18.53 24.35
N ASP A 69 19.71 17.97 23.47
CA ASP A 69 21.18 17.92 23.65
C ASP A 69 21.76 19.34 23.72
N LYS A 70 21.28 20.23 22.89
CA LYS A 70 21.69 21.64 22.87
C LYS A 70 21.32 22.37 24.18
N MET A 71 20.13 22.13 24.68
CA MET A 71 19.66 22.67 25.97
C MET A 71 20.47 22.15 27.15
N GLU A 72 20.77 20.84 27.14
CA GLU A 72 21.54 20.20 28.17
C GLU A 72 22.98 20.73 28.21
N ARG A 73 23.62 20.90 27.04
CA ARG A 73 24.96 21.51 26.95
C ARG A 73 25.00 22.94 27.49
N ARG A 74 23.95 23.72 27.18
CA ARG A 74 23.79 25.07 27.74
C ARG A 74 23.71 25.06 29.27
N ARG A 75 22.89 24.17 29.81
CA ARG A 75 22.73 24.02 31.26
C ARG A 75 24.04 23.63 31.93
N GLN A 76 24.78 22.69 31.36
CA GLN A 76 26.10 22.27 31.87
C GLN A 76 27.09 23.43 31.86
N ARG A 77 27.12 24.22 30.81
CA ARG A 77 28.00 25.41 30.74
C ARG A 77 27.64 26.45 31.81
N MET A 78 26.37 26.68 32.04
CA MET A 78 25.91 27.60 33.08
C MET A 78 26.30 27.10 34.48
N GLU A 79 26.10 25.83 34.76
CA GLU A 79 26.51 25.18 36.01
C GLU A 79 28.03 25.29 36.25
N GLU A 80 28.82 25.05 35.21
CA GLU A 80 30.29 25.20 35.28
C GLU A 80 30.70 26.64 35.57
N GLN A 81 30.04 27.62 34.96
CA GLN A 81 30.28 29.04 35.22
C GLN A 81 29.93 29.44 36.67
N GLU A 82 28.80 28.96 37.17
CA GLU A 82 28.38 29.18 38.55
C GLU A 82 29.38 28.59 39.55
N ILE A 83 29.86 27.40 39.30
CA ILE A 83 30.89 26.75 40.12
C ILE A 83 32.18 27.55 40.09
N LYS A 84 32.63 28.04 38.96
CA LYS A 84 33.80 28.89 38.82
C LYS A 84 33.66 30.21 39.57
N MET A 85 32.49 30.84 39.49
CA MET A 85 32.20 32.07 40.24
C MET A 85 32.17 31.83 41.75
N ALA A 86 31.63 30.72 42.21
CA ALA A 86 31.57 30.37 43.62
C ALA A 86 32.96 30.07 44.22
N ARG A 87 33.92 29.64 43.39
CA ARG A 87 35.34 29.39 43.83
C ARG A 87 36.19 30.62 43.91
N ARG A 88 35.75 31.71 43.35
CA ARG A 88 36.41 33.01 43.46
C ARG A 88 36.02 33.67 44.77
#